data_deaa1b72461bfa158da3aa8ec9f6188c
#
_entry.id   deaa1b72461bfa158da3aa8ec9f6188c
#
_cell.length_a   1.000
_cell.length_b   1.000
_cell.length_c   1.000
_cell.angle_alpha   90.00
_cell.angle_beta   90.00
_cell.angle_gamma   90.00
#
_symmetry.space_group_name_H-M   'P 1'
#
loop_
_entity.id
_entity.type
_entity.pdbx_description
1 polymer ?
#
loop_
_entity_poly.entity_id
_entity_poly.type
_entity_poly.pdbx_seq_one_letter_code
_entity_poly.pdbx_strand_id
1 'polypeptide(L)'
;MNLNLSGHHLEITPALRSYVEGKLARVTRHFDHVIDAHVVLSVDKLRQKAEVTLHVRGKDIHCTCEEQDLYAAIDLVADMLDRQVLKYKAKRAGKPHEAPKRADNV
;
A
#
# COMPACT_ATOMS: atom_id res chain seq x y z
N MET A 1 -13.33 -2.42 -3.65
CA MET A 1 -12.23 -1.46 -3.85
C MET A 1 -12.02 -1.21 -5.32
N ASN A 2 -11.89 0.03 -5.69
CA ASN A 2 -11.51 0.39 -7.06
C ASN A 2 -10.01 0.55 -7.13
N LEU A 3 -9.40 -0.09 -8.10
CA LEU A 3 -7.97 -0.03 -8.29
C LEU A 3 -7.65 0.73 -9.56
N ASN A 4 -6.87 1.79 -9.43
CA ASN A 4 -6.32 2.52 -10.55
C ASN A 4 -4.84 2.26 -10.63
N LEU A 5 -4.39 1.71 -11.74
CA LEU A 5 -3.01 1.31 -11.92
C LEU A 5 -2.46 1.99 -13.15
N SER A 6 -1.38 2.73 -13.00
CA SER A 6 -0.75 3.42 -14.13
C SER A 6 0.75 3.24 -14.10
N GLY A 7 1.36 3.41 -15.26
CA GLY A 7 2.80 3.26 -15.41
C GLY A 7 3.42 4.54 -15.95
N HIS A 8 4.62 4.85 -15.46
CA HIS A 8 5.44 5.94 -15.95
C HIS A 8 6.68 5.35 -16.56
N HIS A 9 6.87 5.55 -17.83
CA HIS A 9 8.01 5.01 -18.59
C HIS A 9 8.00 3.49 -18.62
N LEU A 10 6.83 2.89 -18.45
CA LEU A 10 6.68 1.46 -18.61
C LEU A 10 5.23 1.15 -18.96
N GLU A 11 5.03 0.01 -19.57
CA GLU A 11 3.71 -0.46 -19.93
C GLU A 11 3.21 -1.42 -18.85
N ILE A 12 1.98 -1.24 -18.42
CA ILE A 12 1.38 -2.15 -17.45
C ILE A 12 0.89 -3.39 -18.18
N THR A 13 1.60 -4.48 -18.00
CA THR A 13 1.22 -5.75 -18.62
C THR A 13 0.15 -6.44 -17.77
N PRO A 14 -0.58 -7.41 -18.36
CA PRO A 14 -1.53 -8.19 -17.57
C PRO A 14 -0.87 -8.89 -16.39
N ALA A 15 0.37 -9.34 -16.54
CA ALA A 15 1.09 -9.99 -15.45
C ALA A 15 1.34 -9.02 -14.28
N LEU A 16 1.76 -7.80 -14.60
CA LEU A 16 1.96 -6.79 -13.56
C LEU A 16 0.65 -6.44 -12.87
N ARG A 17 -0.41 -6.26 -13.65
CA ARG A 17 -1.71 -5.96 -13.09
C ARG A 17 -2.17 -7.06 -12.13
N SER A 18 -2.05 -8.31 -12.54
CA SER A 18 -2.45 -9.43 -11.70
C SER A 18 -1.63 -9.49 -10.42
N TYR A 19 -0.36 -9.22 -10.53
CA TYR A 19 0.52 -9.25 -9.36
C TYR A 19 0.14 -8.18 -8.35
N VAL A 20 -0.09 -6.96 -8.83
CA VAL A 20 -0.51 -5.86 -7.98
C VAL A 20 -1.86 -6.15 -7.34
N GLU A 21 -2.81 -6.64 -8.13
CA GLU A 21 -4.14 -6.98 -7.63
C GLU A 21 -4.07 -8.02 -6.53
N GLY A 22 -3.23 -9.04 -6.73
CA GLY A 22 -3.08 -10.09 -5.73
C GLY A 22 -2.49 -9.59 -4.44
N LYS A 23 -1.48 -8.73 -4.52
CA LYS A 23 -0.85 -8.18 -3.33
C LYS A 23 -1.77 -7.23 -2.58
N LEU A 24 -2.49 -6.38 -3.29
CA LEU A 24 -3.41 -5.46 -2.64
C LEU A 24 -4.63 -6.17 -2.07
N ALA A 25 -5.04 -7.28 -2.66
CA ALA A 25 -6.13 -8.07 -2.11
C ALA A 25 -5.80 -8.56 -0.70
N ARG A 26 -4.54 -8.88 -0.45
CA ARG A 26 -4.12 -9.27 0.90
C ARG A 26 -4.28 -8.13 1.90
N VAL A 27 -3.95 -6.93 1.48
CA VAL A 27 -4.10 -5.75 2.34
C VAL A 27 -5.57 -5.51 2.66
N THR A 28 -6.43 -5.60 1.65
CA THR A 28 -7.85 -5.31 1.85
C THR A 28 -8.57 -6.40 2.64
N ARG A 29 -8.00 -7.60 2.72
CA ARG A 29 -8.58 -8.64 3.57
C ARG A 29 -8.53 -8.27 5.04
N HIS A 30 -7.53 -7.49 5.43
CA HIS A 30 -7.39 -7.08 6.82
C HIS A 30 -8.22 -5.85 7.13
N PHE A 31 -8.74 -5.18 6.12
CA PHE A 31 -9.40 -3.91 6.37
C PHE A 31 -10.34 -3.62 5.20
N ASP A 32 -11.64 -3.67 5.47
CA ASP A 32 -12.63 -3.53 4.42
C ASP A 32 -13.15 -2.12 4.26
N HIS A 33 -12.51 -1.13 4.87
CA HIS A 33 -12.90 0.26 4.74
C HIS A 33 -12.12 1.01 3.66
N VAL A 34 -11.45 0.29 2.78
CA VAL A 34 -10.72 0.90 1.68
C VAL A 34 -11.71 1.28 0.59
N ILE A 35 -11.71 2.55 0.22
CA ILE A 35 -12.60 3.05 -0.84
C ILE A 35 -11.99 2.78 -2.20
N ASP A 36 -10.75 3.19 -2.40
CA ASP A 36 -10.02 2.89 -3.62
C ASP A 36 -8.52 2.91 -3.38
N ALA A 37 -7.78 2.48 -4.39
CA ALA A 37 -6.34 2.47 -4.38
C ALA A 37 -5.81 3.01 -5.69
N HIS A 38 -4.80 3.84 -5.60
CA HIS A 38 -4.08 4.34 -6.77
C HIS A 38 -2.66 3.84 -6.71
N VAL A 39 -2.24 3.15 -7.76
CA VAL A 39 -0.90 2.59 -7.83
C VAL A 39 -0.19 3.19 -9.04
N VAL A 40 1.00 3.73 -8.82
CA VAL A 40 1.84 4.23 -9.90
C VAL A 40 3.14 3.45 -9.88
N LEU A 41 3.43 2.79 -10.99
CA LEU A 41 4.68 2.07 -11.16
C LEU A 41 5.55 2.87 -12.12
N SER A 42 6.81 3.05 -11.77
CA SER A 42 7.72 3.84 -12.59
C SER A 42 9.06 3.15 -12.74
N VAL A 43 9.68 3.40 -13.86
CA VAL A 43 11.04 2.94 -14.13
C VAL A 43 11.89 4.14 -14.50
N ASP A 44 13.00 4.30 -13.81
CA ASP A 44 13.95 5.35 -14.11
C ASP A 44 15.34 4.76 -14.04
N LYS A 45 15.89 4.49 -15.21
CA LYS A 45 17.19 3.83 -15.33
C LYS A 45 17.17 2.50 -14.62
N LEU A 46 17.97 2.34 -13.57
CA LEU A 46 18.03 1.09 -12.82
C LEU A 46 17.09 1.05 -11.63
N ARG A 47 16.36 2.12 -11.39
CA ARG A 47 15.46 2.18 -10.25
C ARG A 47 14.04 1.96 -10.67
N GLN A 48 13.37 1.08 -9.97
CA GLN A 48 11.97 0.78 -10.24
C GLN A 48 11.17 1.07 -8.99
N LYS A 49 10.15 1.87 -9.16
CA LYS A 49 9.42 2.45 -8.04
C LYS A 49 7.97 1.99 -8.03
N ALA A 50 7.47 1.65 -6.87
CA ALA A 50 6.06 1.38 -6.67
C ALA A 50 5.52 2.37 -5.65
N GLU A 51 4.44 3.04 -6.02
CA GLU A 51 3.84 4.05 -5.17
C GLU A 51 2.35 3.74 -5.06
N VAL A 52 1.85 3.65 -3.84
CA VAL A 52 0.45 3.30 -3.61
C VAL A 52 -0.18 4.28 -2.66
N THR A 53 -1.36 4.77 -3.01
CA THR A 53 -2.17 5.58 -2.12
C THR A 53 -3.50 4.87 -1.93
N LEU A 54 -3.81 4.53 -0.70
CA LEU A 54 -5.11 3.96 -0.34
C LEU A 54 -5.98 5.06 0.23
N HIS A 55 -7.18 5.20 -0.34
CA HIS A 55 -8.18 6.08 0.24
C HIS A 55 -9.03 5.28 1.19
N VAL A 56 -8.97 5.65 2.48
CA VAL A 56 -9.82 5.03 3.48
C VAL A 56 -10.69 6.14 4.08
N ARG A 57 -11.65 5.76 4.87
CA ARG A 57 -12.54 6.75 5.44
C ARG A 57 -11.77 7.73 6.33
N GLY A 58 -11.75 8.99 5.92
CA GLY A 58 -11.14 10.05 6.71
C GLY A 58 -9.63 10.19 6.60
N LYS A 59 -8.99 9.42 5.72
CA LYS A 59 -7.54 9.48 5.64
C LYS A 59 -7.06 8.87 4.33
N ASP A 60 -5.87 9.29 3.88
CA ASP A 60 -5.15 8.62 2.82
C ASP A 60 -3.92 7.96 3.41
N ILE A 61 -3.66 6.74 3.00
CA ILE A 61 -2.46 6.01 3.40
C ILE A 61 -1.57 5.88 2.18
N HIS A 62 -0.37 6.41 2.27
CA HIS A 62 0.54 6.50 1.13
C HIS A 62 1.85 5.80 1.45
N CYS A 63 2.31 4.94 0.54
CA CYS A 63 3.59 4.24 0.68
C CYS A 63 4.31 4.23 -0.65
N THR A 64 5.63 4.25 -0.58
CA THR A 64 6.51 4.28 -1.74
C THR A 64 7.71 3.40 -1.48
N CYS A 65 8.13 2.64 -2.48
CA CYS A 65 9.34 1.82 -2.41
C CYS A 65 10.07 1.85 -3.74
N GLU A 66 11.39 1.84 -3.68
CA GLU A 66 12.25 1.73 -4.87
C GLU A 66 13.12 0.50 -4.74
N GLU A 67 13.24 -0.23 -5.82
CA GLU A 67 14.07 -1.45 -5.87
C GLU A 67 14.64 -1.60 -7.27
N GLN A 68 15.55 -2.53 -7.43
CA GLN A 68 16.09 -2.86 -8.74
C GLN A 68 15.14 -3.69 -9.56
N ASP A 69 14.16 -4.31 -8.92
CA ASP A 69 13.18 -5.15 -9.57
C ASP A 69 11.79 -4.65 -9.19
N LEU A 70 10.95 -4.46 -10.19
CA LEU A 70 9.62 -3.92 -9.98
C LEU A 70 8.76 -4.83 -9.10
N TYR A 71 8.87 -6.13 -9.28
CA TYR A 71 8.10 -7.06 -8.44
C TYR A 71 8.52 -6.97 -6.99
N ALA A 72 9.83 -6.79 -6.75
CA ALA A 72 10.32 -6.58 -5.39
C ALA A 72 9.77 -5.27 -4.80
N ALA A 73 9.70 -4.23 -5.61
CA ALA A 73 9.15 -2.94 -5.16
C ALA A 73 7.67 -3.10 -4.78
N ILE A 74 6.92 -3.84 -5.59
CA ILE A 74 5.52 -4.10 -5.30
C ILE A 74 5.36 -4.90 -4.01
N ASP A 75 6.18 -5.92 -3.81
CA ASP A 75 6.15 -6.71 -2.58
C ASP A 75 6.39 -5.86 -1.35
N LEU A 76 7.42 -5.01 -1.42
CA LEU A 76 7.79 -4.18 -0.27
C LEU A 76 6.72 -3.12 0.02
N VAL A 77 6.18 -2.50 -1.02
CA VAL A 77 5.17 -1.48 -0.80
C VAL A 77 3.89 -2.11 -0.23
N ALA A 78 3.57 -3.34 -0.64
CA ALA A 78 2.41 -4.04 -0.10
C ALA A 78 2.60 -4.37 1.38
N ASP A 79 3.81 -4.80 1.77
CA ASP A 79 4.12 -5.04 3.18
C ASP A 79 4.01 -3.78 4.00
N MET A 80 4.51 -2.67 3.48
CA MET A 80 4.41 -1.38 4.17
C MET A 80 2.96 -0.95 4.34
N LEU A 81 2.15 -1.14 3.30
CA LEU A 81 0.74 -0.82 3.37
C LEU A 81 0.04 -1.67 4.41
N ASP A 82 0.35 -2.95 4.45
CA ASP A 82 -0.26 -3.86 5.40
C ASP A 82 0.00 -3.40 6.83
N ARG A 83 1.23 -3.01 7.12
CA ARG A 83 1.58 -2.49 8.44
C ARG A 83 0.85 -1.19 8.75
N GLN A 84 0.77 -0.29 7.78
CA GLN A 84 0.08 0.98 7.97
C GLN A 84 -1.42 0.77 8.19
N VAL A 85 -2.02 -0.16 7.45
CA VAL A 85 -3.43 -0.47 7.59
C VAL A 85 -3.71 -1.06 8.96
N LEU A 86 -2.86 -1.96 9.43
CA LEU A 86 -3.03 -2.56 10.75
C LEU A 86 -2.91 -1.50 11.84
N LYS A 87 -1.98 -0.57 11.69
CA LYS A 87 -1.84 0.55 12.62
C LYS A 87 -3.08 1.43 12.65
N TYR A 88 -3.58 1.77 11.48
CA TYR A 88 -4.77 2.59 11.33
C TYR A 88 -5.98 1.89 11.95
N LYS A 89 -6.11 0.59 11.71
CA LYS A 89 -7.19 -0.21 12.25
C LYS A 89 -7.14 -0.25 13.77
N ALA A 90 -5.96 -0.42 14.33
CA ALA A 90 -5.79 -0.44 15.77
C ALA A 90 -6.20 0.88 16.41
N LYS A 91 -5.83 1.98 15.80
CA LYS A 91 -6.22 3.29 16.30
C LYS A 91 -7.72 3.50 16.25
N ARG A 92 -8.34 3.04 15.17
CA ARG A 92 -9.79 3.20 15.05
C ARG A 92 -10.55 2.31 15.98
N ALA A 93 -10.03 1.14 16.24
CA ALA A 93 -10.66 0.24 17.16
C ALA A 93 -10.69 0.82 18.55
N GLY A 94 -9.91 1.80 18.69
CA GLY A 94 -10.20 2.59 19.74
C GLY A 94 -9.78 2.30 20.99
N LYS A 95 -9.01 1.90 21.15
CA LYS A 95 -8.72 1.78 22.40
C LYS A 95 -8.16 2.95 22.93
N PRO A 96 -8.86 3.75 23.48
CA PRO A 96 -8.35 4.94 24.03
C PRO A 96 -7.35 4.69 25.08
N HIS A 97 -7.41 3.63 25.69
CA HIS A 97 -6.45 3.48 26.67
C HIS A 97 -5.29 2.80 26.22
N GLU A 98 -4.93 2.83 25.60
CA GLU A 98 -3.86 2.22 25.29
C GLU A 98 -2.90 2.84 25.09
N ALA A 99 -2.84 3.18 25.48
CA ALA A 99 -2.11 3.62 25.33
C ALA A 99 -1.14 4.00 25.17
N PRO A 100 -0.99 4.13 25.52
CA PRO A 100 -0.17 4.46 25.31
C PRO A 100 0.82 4.62 25.09
N LYS A 101 0.88 4.61 25.36
CA LYS A 101 1.60 4.53 25.29
C LYS A 101 2.54 4.57 24.82
N ARG A 102 2.64 4.53 25.08
CA ARG A 102 3.35 4.30 24.77
C ARG A 102 4.00 4.12 24.10
N ALA A 103 3.74 4.04 24.24
CA ALA A 103 4.22 3.61 23.66
C ALA A 103 4.91 3.67 22.81
N ASP A 104 4.78 3.79 22.88
CA ASP A 104 5.30 3.72 22.25
C ASP A 104 6.04 3.91 21.77
N ASN A 105 6.15 4.01 22.04
CA ASN A 105 6.74 4.02 21.78
C ASN A 105 7.36 3.96 21.49
N VAL A 106 7.48 4.05 21.65
CA VAL A 106 7.78 3.75 21.52
C VAL A 106 8.05 3.70 21.25
#